data_c38cf374835a83784eef8c9ab5654c31
#
_entry.id   c38cf374835a83784eef8c9ab5654c31
#
_cell.length_a   1.000
_cell.length_b   1.000
_cell.length_c   1.000
_cell.angle_alpha   90.00
_cell.angle_beta   90.00
_cell.angle_gamma   90.00
#
_symmetry.space_group_name_H-M   'P 1'
#
loop_
_entity.id
_entity.type
_entity.pdbx_description
1 polymer ?
#
loop_
_entity_poly.entity_id
_entity_poly.type
_entity_poly.pdbx_seq_one_letter_code
_entity_poly.pdbx_strand_id
1 'polypeptide(L)'
;MKILLTGAAGQLGNELYPRLAALGEVIPADLDCRNSKAQNCQRIDLGDPGALETMLNRLQPDLVVNAAAYTAVDRAEEEIEMAFRINAEAPGRIARWVHRNDGSLMHYSTDYIFDGASKNPYTESDKPSPLNTYGESKLAGEHAIEASGCRHLILRTSWVYSGHGSNFVLSMLKLAGRRLQLSVVDDQVGCPTWARNLARASAHLIRSGMKKNKVGPANIYNYCDANASSWYDFAQLVFATAVNVHLLDKAPELKKISSGEYPQPARRPMYSVLDTRAIQAVGVKPAKLAESLRECMAEFVLLQGEMSRSP
;
A
#
# COMPACT_ATOMS: atom_id res chain seq x y z
N MET A 1 17.11 3.12 17.49
CA MET A 1 15.63 3.20 17.39
C MET A 1 15.11 1.80 17.12
N LYS A 2 14.17 1.34 17.92
CA LYS A 2 13.52 0.04 17.75
C LYS A 2 12.22 0.22 16.96
N ILE A 3 12.07 -0.49 15.85
CA ILE A 3 10.98 -0.33 14.90
C ILE A 3 10.18 -1.62 14.82
N LEU A 4 8.90 -1.60 15.17
CA LEU A 4 7.98 -2.69 14.89
C LEU A 4 7.38 -2.47 13.49
N LEU A 5 7.62 -3.41 12.56
CA LEU A 5 7.01 -3.40 11.23
C LEU A 5 5.92 -4.48 11.17
N THR A 6 4.64 -4.09 11.17
CA THR A 6 3.53 -5.01 10.94
C THR A 6 3.20 -5.10 9.45
N GLY A 7 2.67 -6.23 8.98
CA GLY A 7 2.49 -6.48 7.55
C GLY A 7 3.82 -6.73 6.81
N ALA A 8 4.82 -7.26 7.52
CA ALA A 8 6.19 -7.41 7.04
C ALA A 8 6.34 -8.36 5.84
N ALA A 9 5.43 -9.33 5.69
CA ALA A 9 5.41 -10.29 4.58
C ALA A 9 4.58 -9.80 3.37
N GLY A 10 3.89 -8.66 3.51
CA GLY A 10 3.12 -8.04 2.44
C GLY A 10 3.99 -7.36 1.39
N GLN A 11 3.36 -6.87 0.31
CA GLN A 11 4.05 -6.18 -0.79
C GLN A 11 4.89 -5.00 -0.27
N LEU A 12 4.28 -4.13 0.51
CA LEU A 12 4.93 -2.95 1.06
C LEU A 12 5.92 -3.31 2.18
N GLY A 13 5.55 -4.24 3.06
CA GLY A 13 6.40 -4.67 4.18
C GLY A 13 7.76 -5.21 3.74
N ASN A 14 7.78 -6.04 2.70
CA ASN A 14 9.01 -6.56 2.10
C ASN A 14 9.92 -5.48 1.49
N GLU A 15 9.35 -4.37 1.04
CA GLU A 15 10.11 -3.23 0.53
C GLU A 15 10.53 -2.25 1.64
N LEU A 16 9.76 -2.18 2.73
CA LEU A 16 10.07 -1.37 3.90
C LEU A 16 11.21 -1.97 4.72
N TYR A 17 11.22 -3.29 4.95
CA TYR A 17 12.16 -3.96 5.84
C TYR A 17 13.62 -3.54 5.62
N PRO A 18 14.21 -3.68 4.41
CA PRO A 18 15.61 -3.31 4.19
C PRO A 18 15.88 -1.81 4.35
N ARG A 19 14.87 -0.96 4.14
CA ARG A 19 15.01 0.51 4.26
C ARG A 19 14.92 0.97 5.70
N LEU A 20 14.07 0.34 6.48
CA LEU A 20 13.95 0.60 7.91
C LEU A 20 15.16 0.06 8.70
N ALA A 21 15.77 -1.05 8.25
CA ALA A 21 17.00 -1.59 8.84
C ALA A 21 18.18 -0.58 8.81
N ALA A 22 18.18 0.33 7.83
CA ALA A 22 19.15 1.44 7.80
C ALA A 22 18.86 2.56 8.82
N LEU A 23 17.69 2.53 9.48
CA LEU A 23 17.25 3.54 10.46
C LEU A 23 17.30 3.04 11.91
N GLY A 24 17.30 1.72 12.12
CA GLY A 24 17.32 1.11 13.45
C GLY A 24 17.11 -0.40 13.44
N GLU A 25 16.92 -0.96 14.61
CA GLU A 25 16.56 -2.37 14.80
C GLU A 25 15.11 -2.59 14.36
N VAL A 26 14.89 -3.41 13.33
CA VAL A 26 13.56 -3.73 12.83
C VAL A 26 13.10 -5.08 13.34
N ILE A 27 11.94 -5.10 13.96
CA ILE A 27 11.22 -6.31 14.38
C ILE A 27 10.07 -6.51 13.40
N PRO A 28 10.21 -7.41 12.42
CA PRO A 28 9.17 -7.70 11.47
C PRO A 28 8.10 -8.59 12.09
N ALA A 29 6.82 -8.29 11.81
CA ALA A 29 5.68 -9.05 12.28
C ALA A 29 4.58 -9.15 11.21
N ASP A 30 3.95 -10.32 11.10
CA ASP A 30 2.87 -10.57 10.16
C ASP A 30 1.95 -11.69 10.66
N LEU A 31 0.74 -11.81 10.10
CA LEU A 31 -0.12 -12.96 10.34
C LEU A 31 0.49 -14.24 9.76
N ASP A 32 1.13 -14.14 8.59
CA ASP A 32 1.81 -15.24 7.90
C ASP A 32 3.20 -14.80 7.43
N CYS A 33 4.22 -15.24 8.13
CA CYS A 33 5.60 -14.88 7.87
C CYS A 33 6.27 -15.61 6.70
N ARG A 34 5.62 -16.57 6.05
CA ARG A 34 6.22 -17.41 4.99
C ARG A 34 6.81 -16.63 3.83
N ASN A 35 6.19 -15.50 3.47
CA ASN A 35 6.61 -14.65 2.36
C ASN A 35 7.45 -13.43 2.81
N SER A 36 7.88 -13.40 4.07
CA SER A 36 8.70 -12.30 4.58
C SER A 36 10.15 -12.47 4.11
N LYS A 37 10.72 -11.39 3.57
CA LYS A 37 12.17 -11.30 3.30
C LYS A 37 13.00 -11.24 4.60
N ALA A 38 12.36 -10.94 5.71
CA ALA A 38 13.00 -10.89 7.03
C ALA A 38 13.02 -12.28 7.67
N GLN A 39 14.21 -12.75 8.06
CA GLN A 39 14.39 -14.10 8.62
C GLN A 39 13.71 -14.29 10.00
N ASN A 40 13.56 -13.23 10.79
CA ASN A 40 13.03 -13.28 12.16
C ASN A 40 11.61 -12.66 12.25
N CYS A 41 10.78 -12.89 11.25
CA CYS A 41 9.40 -12.39 11.27
C CYS A 41 8.59 -13.09 12.39
N GLN A 42 7.95 -12.29 13.24
CA GLN A 42 7.13 -12.76 14.36
C GLN A 42 5.67 -12.86 13.92
N ARG A 43 5.02 -13.98 14.25
CA ARG A 43 3.61 -14.13 13.95
C ARG A 43 2.77 -13.25 14.88
N ILE A 44 1.85 -12.46 14.29
CA ILE A 44 0.85 -11.68 15.00
C ILE A 44 -0.45 -11.60 14.20
N ASP A 45 -1.56 -11.79 14.88
CA ASP A 45 -2.89 -11.47 14.37
C ASP A 45 -3.30 -10.09 14.93
N LEU A 46 -3.41 -9.08 14.06
CA LEU A 46 -3.89 -7.75 14.46
C LEU A 46 -5.38 -7.74 14.81
N GLY A 47 -6.12 -8.75 14.38
CA GLY A 47 -7.50 -8.99 14.80
C GLY A 47 -7.65 -9.50 16.24
N ASP A 48 -6.55 -9.93 16.88
CA ASP A 48 -6.50 -10.28 18.30
C ASP A 48 -5.94 -9.11 19.13
N PRO A 49 -6.81 -8.40 19.86
CA PRO A 49 -6.39 -7.24 20.66
C PRO A 49 -5.38 -7.60 21.76
N GLY A 50 -5.53 -8.77 22.37
CA GLY A 50 -4.65 -9.23 23.47
C GLY A 50 -3.24 -9.57 22.95
N ALA A 51 -3.14 -10.24 21.80
CA ALA A 51 -1.86 -10.54 21.14
C ALA A 51 -1.12 -9.26 20.76
N LEU A 52 -1.83 -8.27 20.18
CA LEU A 52 -1.26 -6.98 19.79
C LEU A 52 -0.69 -6.22 21.01
N GLU A 53 -1.48 -6.05 22.07
CA GLU A 53 -1.06 -5.33 23.27
C GLU A 53 0.10 -6.04 23.99
N THR A 54 0.07 -7.36 24.08
CA THR A 54 1.16 -8.16 24.62
C THR A 54 2.46 -7.96 23.84
N MET A 55 2.39 -7.97 22.51
CA MET A 55 3.56 -7.73 21.64
C MET A 55 4.13 -6.32 21.85
N LEU A 56 3.28 -5.29 21.83
CA LEU A 56 3.70 -3.90 22.02
C LEU A 56 4.35 -3.70 23.38
N ASN A 57 3.75 -4.23 24.47
CA ASN A 57 4.29 -4.14 25.82
C ASN A 57 5.62 -4.89 25.99
N ARG A 58 5.80 -6.03 25.35
CA ARG A 58 7.04 -6.80 25.38
C ARG A 58 8.15 -6.11 24.59
N LEU A 59 7.83 -5.57 23.41
CA LEU A 59 8.83 -5.03 22.48
C LEU A 59 9.21 -3.59 22.81
N GLN A 60 8.30 -2.78 23.34
CA GLN A 60 8.51 -1.36 23.62
C GLN A 60 9.14 -0.62 22.41
N PRO A 61 8.49 -0.62 21.22
CA PRO A 61 9.05 0.03 20.04
C PRO A 61 9.00 1.55 20.15
N ASP A 62 10.09 2.22 19.68
CA ASP A 62 10.12 3.68 19.51
C ASP A 62 9.23 4.14 18.34
N LEU A 63 9.13 3.27 17.31
CA LEU A 63 8.34 3.51 16.10
C LEU A 63 7.57 2.25 15.72
N VAL A 64 6.28 2.39 15.46
CA VAL A 64 5.48 1.36 14.80
C VAL A 64 5.23 1.78 13.35
N VAL A 65 5.60 0.94 12.40
CA VAL A 65 5.27 1.10 10.97
C VAL A 65 4.19 0.06 10.64
N ASN A 66 2.95 0.51 10.58
CA ASN A 66 1.81 -0.39 10.35
C ASN A 66 1.47 -0.47 8.85
N ALA A 67 2.06 -1.45 8.17
CA ALA A 67 1.77 -1.79 6.78
C ALA A 67 0.78 -2.97 6.64
N ALA A 68 0.30 -3.51 7.75
CA ALA A 68 -0.75 -4.52 7.74
C ALA A 68 -2.13 -3.89 7.49
N ALA A 69 -2.93 -4.53 6.67
CA ALA A 69 -4.30 -4.12 6.38
C ALA A 69 -5.13 -5.30 5.85
N TYR A 70 -6.42 -5.25 6.04
CA TYR A 70 -7.39 -6.04 5.30
C TYR A 70 -7.60 -5.38 3.93
N THR A 71 -7.08 -5.97 2.86
CA THR A 71 -7.04 -5.37 1.51
C THR A 71 -7.93 -6.06 0.48
N ALA A 72 -8.70 -7.08 0.88
CA ALA A 72 -9.63 -7.78 0.01
C ALA A 72 -10.91 -6.95 -0.16
N VAL A 73 -10.86 -5.93 -1.03
CA VAL A 73 -11.89 -4.89 -1.19
C VAL A 73 -13.31 -5.47 -1.37
N ASP A 74 -13.45 -6.46 -2.26
CA ASP A 74 -14.77 -7.07 -2.53
C ASP A 74 -15.26 -7.93 -1.35
N ARG A 75 -14.36 -8.67 -0.70
CA ARG A 75 -14.71 -9.46 0.48
C ARG A 75 -15.02 -8.62 1.72
N ALA A 76 -14.51 -7.38 1.77
CA ALA A 76 -14.83 -6.46 2.85
C ALA A 76 -16.33 -6.15 2.93
N GLU A 77 -17.07 -6.21 1.81
CA GLU A 77 -18.54 -6.06 1.79
C GLU A 77 -19.27 -7.18 2.56
N GLU A 78 -18.68 -8.36 2.63
CA GLU A 78 -19.21 -9.52 3.35
C GLU A 78 -18.57 -9.67 4.74
N GLU A 79 -17.27 -9.34 4.88
CA GLU A 79 -16.48 -9.49 6.09
C GLU A 79 -16.27 -8.14 6.82
N ILE A 80 -17.36 -7.36 6.97
CA ILE A 80 -17.35 -5.97 7.50
C ILE A 80 -16.62 -5.90 8.85
N GLU A 81 -16.98 -6.75 9.80
CA GLU A 81 -16.36 -6.74 11.14
C GLU A 81 -14.85 -6.97 11.08
N MET A 82 -14.41 -7.90 10.23
CA MET A 82 -12.99 -8.19 10.06
C MET A 82 -12.24 -6.99 9.43
N ALA A 83 -12.84 -6.36 8.42
CA ALA A 83 -12.28 -5.17 7.80
C ALA A 83 -12.10 -4.03 8.82
N PHE A 84 -13.12 -3.72 9.64
CA PHE A 84 -13.03 -2.69 10.67
C PHE A 84 -12.07 -3.09 11.80
N ARG A 85 -12.05 -4.35 12.22
CA ARG A 85 -11.14 -4.83 13.25
C ARG A 85 -9.67 -4.62 12.88
N ILE A 86 -9.30 -4.95 11.62
CA ILE A 86 -7.91 -4.84 11.15
C ILE A 86 -7.58 -3.42 10.69
N ASN A 87 -8.50 -2.73 9.99
CA ASN A 87 -8.22 -1.44 9.37
C ASN A 87 -8.49 -0.23 10.29
N ALA A 88 -9.33 -0.39 11.33
CA ALA A 88 -9.69 0.70 12.23
C ALA A 88 -9.30 0.43 13.69
N GLU A 89 -9.75 -0.69 14.28
CA GLU A 89 -9.52 -0.93 15.70
C GLU A 89 -8.05 -1.19 16.02
N ALA A 90 -7.38 -2.03 15.23
CA ALA A 90 -5.97 -2.35 15.45
C ALA A 90 -5.06 -1.11 15.32
N PRO A 91 -5.15 -0.26 14.26
CA PRO A 91 -4.43 1.02 14.20
C PRO A 91 -4.74 1.95 15.36
N GLY A 92 -6.01 2.05 15.77
CA GLY A 92 -6.40 2.84 16.93
C GLY A 92 -5.79 2.34 18.25
N ARG A 93 -5.67 1.02 18.45
CA ARG A 93 -4.99 0.43 19.61
C ARG A 93 -3.49 0.72 19.58
N ILE A 94 -2.84 0.55 18.43
CA ILE A 94 -1.43 0.91 18.24
C ILE A 94 -1.23 2.39 18.57
N ALA A 95 -2.06 3.28 18.04
CA ALA A 95 -1.95 4.71 18.24
C ALA A 95 -2.09 5.11 19.73
N ARG A 96 -3.06 4.54 20.44
CA ARG A 96 -3.22 4.76 21.89
C ARG A 96 -2.04 4.24 22.71
N TRP A 97 -1.49 3.07 22.33
CA TRP A 97 -0.28 2.53 22.96
C TRP A 97 0.91 3.45 22.72
N VAL A 98 1.14 3.86 21.48
CA VAL A 98 2.22 4.77 21.05
C VAL A 98 2.12 6.10 21.80
N HIS A 99 0.90 6.66 21.96
CA HIS A 99 0.68 7.88 22.72
C HIS A 99 1.12 7.75 24.18
N ARG A 100 0.71 6.65 24.85
CA ARG A 100 1.04 6.40 26.28
C ARG A 100 2.53 6.16 26.51
N ASN A 101 3.27 5.71 25.48
CA ASN A 101 4.68 5.32 25.60
C ASN A 101 5.65 6.27 24.87
N ASP A 102 5.19 7.49 24.53
CA ASP A 102 5.98 8.53 23.82
C ASP A 102 6.65 8.05 22.53
N GLY A 103 6.07 7.04 21.88
CA GLY A 103 6.50 6.49 20.59
C GLY A 103 6.00 7.31 19.39
N SER A 104 6.11 6.71 18.20
CA SER A 104 5.60 7.27 16.95
C SER A 104 4.94 6.19 16.10
N LEU A 105 3.95 6.57 15.26
CA LEU A 105 3.24 5.67 14.36
C LEU A 105 3.35 6.15 12.93
N MET A 106 3.73 5.26 12.00
CA MET A 106 3.50 5.45 10.58
C MET A 106 2.44 4.46 10.11
N HIS A 107 1.43 4.97 9.39
CA HIS A 107 0.30 4.17 8.91
C HIS A 107 0.04 4.43 7.43
N TYR A 108 -0.50 3.43 6.71
CA TYR A 108 -0.86 3.53 5.31
C TYR A 108 -2.37 3.49 5.15
N SER A 109 -2.90 4.47 4.42
CA SER A 109 -4.31 4.58 4.06
C SER A 109 -4.47 4.44 2.54
N THR A 110 -5.64 4.77 2.02
CA THR A 110 -6.04 4.49 0.64
C THR A 110 -6.73 5.69 -0.01
N ASP A 111 -6.65 5.74 -1.33
CA ASP A 111 -7.45 6.61 -2.19
C ASP A 111 -8.96 6.27 -2.16
N TYR A 112 -9.34 5.05 -1.72
CA TYR A 112 -10.74 4.62 -1.61
C TYR A 112 -11.51 5.29 -0.48
N ILE A 113 -10.89 6.20 0.27
CA ILE A 113 -11.61 7.10 1.17
C ILE A 113 -12.38 8.19 0.42
N PHE A 114 -12.15 8.38 -0.87
CA PHE A 114 -12.81 9.37 -1.70
C PHE A 114 -13.89 8.76 -2.59
N ASP A 115 -14.91 9.56 -2.95
CA ASP A 115 -16.07 9.13 -3.73
C ASP A 115 -15.84 9.05 -5.25
N GLY A 116 -14.73 9.59 -5.73
CA GLY A 116 -14.43 9.59 -7.15
C GLY A 116 -15.20 10.61 -7.99
N ALA A 117 -15.88 11.56 -7.38
CA ALA A 117 -16.68 12.59 -8.08
C ALA A 117 -15.86 13.82 -8.48
N SER A 118 -14.62 13.95 -7.98
CA SER A 118 -13.74 15.08 -8.33
C SER A 118 -13.29 15.03 -9.80
N LYS A 119 -13.04 16.21 -10.37
CA LYS A 119 -12.38 16.37 -11.67
C LYS A 119 -10.89 16.73 -11.55
N ASN A 120 -10.44 16.96 -10.34
CA ASN A 120 -9.05 17.30 -10.00
C ASN A 120 -8.48 16.27 -9.04
N PRO A 121 -7.14 16.10 -8.98
CA PRO A 121 -6.50 15.24 -8.00
C PRO A 121 -6.92 15.61 -6.57
N TYR A 122 -7.23 14.60 -5.76
CA TYR A 122 -7.63 14.77 -4.37
C TYR A 122 -6.44 15.20 -3.51
N THR A 123 -6.62 16.30 -2.79
CA THR A 123 -5.66 16.79 -1.80
C THR A 123 -5.90 16.16 -0.44
N GLU A 124 -4.96 16.35 0.49
CA GLU A 124 -5.11 15.87 1.87
C GLU A 124 -6.27 16.54 2.62
N SER A 125 -6.67 17.74 2.20
CA SER A 125 -7.76 18.52 2.80
C SER A 125 -9.14 18.26 2.20
N ASP A 126 -9.22 17.50 1.10
CA ASP A 126 -10.51 17.14 0.52
C ASP A 126 -11.28 16.22 1.47
N LYS A 127 -12.59 16.48 1.57
CA LYS A 127 -13.47 15.73 2.48
C LYS A 127 -13.61 14.27 2.00
N PRO A 128 -13.23 13.29 2.85
CA PRO A 128 -13.47 11.89 2.54
C PRO A 128 -14.95 11.55 2.45
N SER A 129 -15.29 10.65 1.51
CA SER A 129 -16.65 10.13 1.30
C SER A 129 -16.55 8.74 0.65
N PRO A 130 -16.12 7.69 1.39
CA PRO A 130 -15.88 6.37 0.85
C PRO A 130 -17.14 5.74 0.28
N LEU A 131 -17.00 4.91 -0.77
CA LEU A 131 -18.10 4.25 -1.48
C LEU A 131 -18.27 2.76 -1.10
N ASN A 132 -17.38 2.22 -0.29
CA ASN A 132 -17.32 0.81 0.04
C ASN A 132 -16.76 0.58 1.44
N THR A 133 -17.03 -0.58 1.99
CA THR A 133 -16.62 -1.00 3.35
C THR A 133 -15.10 -0.94 3.56
N TYR A 134 -14.30 -1.28 2.56
CA TYR A 134 -12.85 -1.14 2.65
C TYR A 134 -12.44 0.31 2.90
N GLY A 135 -12.92 1.25 2.07
CA GLY A 135 -12.65 2.68 2.23
C GLY A 135 -13.14 3.22 3.56
N GLU A 136 -14.36 2.85 3.99
CA GLU A 136 -14.92 3.22 5.30
C GLU A 136 -14.06 2.73 6.46
N SER A 137 -13.63 1.46 6.43
CA SER A 137 -12.78 0.88 7.47
C SER A 137 -11.41 1.55 7.54
N LYS A 138 -10.81 1.90 6.40
CA LYS A 138 -9.54 2.62 6.35
C LYS A 138 -9.67 4.04 6.88
N LEU A 139 -10.74 4.76 6.52
CA LEU A 139 -11.02 6.11 7.04
C LEU A 139 -11.27 6.09 8.55
N ALA A 140 -12.01 5.10 9.05
CA ALA A 140 -12.21 4.93 10.49
C ALA A 140 -10.87 4.71 11.22
N GLY A 141 -9.91 4.05 10.58
CA GLY A 141 -8.55 3.91 11.08
C GLY A 141 -7.79 5.23 11.16
N GLU A 142 -7.88 6.09 10.13
CA GLU A 142 -7.31 7.45 10.17
C GLU A 142 -7.87 8.23 11.37
N HIS A 143 -9.19 8.27 11.49
CA HIS A 143 -9.86 8.97 12.60
C HIS A 143 -9.46 8.43 13.98
N ALA A 144 -9.32 7.10 14.13
CA ALA A 144 -8.90 6.48 15.39
C ALA A 144 -7.45 6.84 15.76
N ILE A 145 -6.57 6.98 14.76
CA ILE A 145 -5.19 7.44 14.95
C ILE A 145 -5.17 8.91 15.37
N GLU A 146 -5.87 9.78 14.64
CA GLU A 146 -5.95 11.22 14.94
C GLU A 146 -6.51 11.48 16.34
N ALA A 147 -7.63 10.81 16.68
CA ALA A 147 -8.28 10.92 17.98
C ALA A 147 -7.41 10.46 19.16
N SER A 148 -6.38 9.64 18.92
CA SER A 148 -5.45 9.19 19.97
C SER A 148 -4.50 10.27 20.46
N GLY A 149 -4.27 11.33 19.66
CA GLY A 149 -3.28 12.37 19.93
C GLY A 149 -1.82 11.93 19.85
N CYS A 150 -1.53 10.73 19.33
CA CYS A 150 -0.15 10.23 19.18
C CYS A 150 0.63 10.99 18.09
N ARG A 151 1.95 10.94 18.16
CA ARG A 151 2.79 11.33 17.02
C ARG A 151 2.61 10.33 15.90
N HIS A 152 2.10 10.77 14.75
CA HIS A 152 1.84 9.90 13.63
C HIS A 152 2.13 10.55 12.28
N LEU A 153 2.33 9.69 11.27
CA LEU A 153 2.28 9.99 9.86
C LEU A 153 1.33 9.00 9.19
N ILE A 154 0.40 9.50 8.40
CA ILE A 154 -0.48 8.70 7.56
C ILE A 154 -0.11 8.96 6.10
N LEU A 155 0.18 7.90 5.33
CA LEU A 155 0.32 7.97 3.89
C LEU A 155 -0.89 7.35 3.21
N ARG A 156 -1.69 8.19 2.54
CA ARG A 156 -2.71 7.73 1.60
C ARG A 156 -2.03 7.37 0.30
N THR A 157 -2.32 6.20 -0.23
CA THR A 157 -1.72 5.69 -1.46
C THR A 157 -2.75 4.97 -2.32
N SER A 158 -2.41 4.63 -3.55
CA SER A 158 -3.33 3.97 -4.48
C SER A 158 -2.65 2.88 -5.30
N TRP A 159 -3.40 1.86 -5.69
CA TRP A 159 -3.07 0.84 -6.69
C TRP A 159 -1.66 0.25 -6.52
N VAL A 160 -1.33 -0.15 -5.29
CA VAL A 160 0.01 -0.64 -4.95
C VAL A 160 0.32 -1.94 -5.68
N TYR A 161 1.47 -1.97 -6.37
CA TYR A 161 1.99 -3.14 -7.03
C TYR A 161 3.45 -3.41 -6.65
N SER A 162 3.89 -4.66 -6.87
CA SER A 162 5.27 -5.11 -6.66
C SER A 162 5.56 -6.34 -7.51
N GLY A 163 6.82 -6.75 -7.57
CA GLY A 163 7.23 -8.00 -8.21
C GLY A 163 6.86 -9.26 -7.42
N HIS A 164 6.12 -9.14 -6.30
CA HIS A 164 5.71 -10.26 -5.44
C HIS A 164 4.32 -10.03 -4.83
N GLY A 165 3.78 -11.06 -4.17
CA GLY A 165 2.44 -11.02 -3.59
C GLY A 165 1.33 -11.13 -4.63
N SER A 166 0.18 -10.51 -4.35
CA SER A 166 -0.99 -10.48 -5.24
C SER A 166 -1.30 -9.04 -5.62
N ASN A 167 -1.25 -8.72 -6.92
CA ASN A 167 -1.52 -7.38 -7.44
C ASN A 167 -1.93 -7.44 -8.91
N PHE A 168 -2.35 -6.29 -9.45
CA PHE A 168 -2.82 -6.17 -10.83
C PHE A 168 -1.75 -6.57 -11.85
N VAL A 169 -0.49 -6.13 -11.69
CA VAL A 169 0.61 -6.43 -12.63
C VAL A 169 0.81 -7.93 -12.76
N LEU A 170 0.98 -8.64 -11.63
CA LEU A 170 1.19 -10.09 -11.63
C LEU A 170 -0.05 -10.85 -12.12
N SER A 171 -1.25 -10.33 -11.85
CA SER A 171 -2.51 -10.89 -12.37
C SER A 171 -2.58 -10.78 -13.90
N MET A 172 -2.22 -9.63 -14.47
CA MET A 172 -2.18 -9.44 -15.91
C MET A 172 -1.16 -10.36 -16.57
N LEU A 173 0.06 -10.46 -16.04
CA LEU A 173 1.09 -11.39 -16.55
C LEU A 173 0.62 -12.85 -16.54
N LYS A 174 -0.03 -13.28 -15.45
CA LYS A 174 -0.59 -14.63 -15.34
C LYS A 174 -1.71 -14.88 -16.34
N LEU A 175 -2.56 -13.89 -16.60
CA LEU A 175 -3.64 -14.00 -17.58
C LEU A 175 -3.12 -14.03 -19.02
N ALA A 176 -2.08 -13.25 -19.34
CA ALA A 176 -1.45 -13.24 -20.65
C ALA A 176 -0.92 -14.63 -21.07
N GLY A 177 -0.40 -15.43 -20.14
CA GLY A 177 0.01 -16.80 -20.41
C GLY A 177 -1.14 -17.80 -20.68
N ARG A 178 -2.40 -17.36 -20.53
CA ARG A 178 -3.58 -18.23 -20.63
C ARG A 178 -4.64 -17.75 -21.62
N ARG A 179 -4.63 -16.49 -22.03
CA ARG A 179 -5.67 -15.85 -22.83
C ARG A 179 -5.05 -14.97 -23.91
N LEU A 180 -5.58 -15.06 -25.12
CA LEU A 180 -5.16 -14.23 -26.25
C LEU A 180 -5.84 -12.85 -26.23
N GLN A 181 -6.98 -12.73 -25.54
CA GLN A 181 -7.74 -11.49 -25.40
C GLN A 181 -8.18 -11.27 -23.94
N LEU A 182 -8.09 -10.04 -23.45
CA LEU A 182 -8.48 -9.62 -22.11
C LEU A 182 -9.35 -8.36 -22.18
N SER A 183 -10.46 -8.36 -21.45
CA SER A 183 -11.28 -7.16 -21.25
C SER A 183 -10.83 -6.46 -19.98
N VAL A 184 -10.59 -5.14 -20.05
CA VAL A 184 -10.09 -4.33 -18.93
C VAL A 184 -10.89 -3.04 -18.82
N VAL A 185 -11.25 -2.68 -17.59
CA VAL A 185 -12.01 -1.46 -17.26
C VAL A 185 -11.22 -0.21 -17.64
N ASP A 186 -11.87 0.75 -18.32
CA ASP A 186 -11.24 2.00 -18.80
C ASP A 186 -11.82 3.27 -18.18
N ASP A 187 -12.92 3.16 -17.46
CA ASP A 187 -13.64 4.29 -16.85
C ASP A 187 -13.28 4.54 -15.37
N GLN A 188 -12.31 3.81 -14.82
CA GLN A 188 -11.73 4.07 -13.51
C GLN A 188 -10.30 4.59 -13.66
N VAL A 189 -10.00 5.75 -13.07
CA VAL A 189 -8.70 6.43 -13.17
C VAL A 189 -8.09 6.61 -11.79
N GLY A 190 -6.87 6.14 -11.63
CA GLY A 190 -6.08 6.23 -10.39
C GLY A 190 -4.59 6.34 -10.68
N CYS A 191 -3.75 6.17 -9.66
CA CYS A 191 -2.30 6.23 -9.79
C CYS A 191 -1.68 4.91 -9.34
N PRO A 192 -1.21 4.05 -10.26
CA PRO A 192 -0.45 2.86 -9.89
C PRO A 192 0.82 3.26 -9.12
N THR A 193 1.11 2.59 -8.02
CA THR A 193 2.20 2.93 -7.12
C THR A 193 3.08 1.72 -6.86
N TRP A 194 4.36 1.80 -7.22
CA TRP A 194 5.30 0.75 -6.89
C TRP A 194 5.61 0.74 -5.39
N ALA A 195 5.39 -0.40 -4.73
CA ALA A 195 5.62 -0.57 -3.29
C ALA A 195 7.03 -0.11 -2.84
N ARG A 196 8.03 -0.28 -3.70
CA ARG A 196 9.40 0.19 -3.46
C ARG A 196 9.51 1.71 -3.37
N ASN A 197 8.82 2.43 -4.22
CA ASN A 197 8.83 3.89 -4.20
C ASN A 197 8.08 4.41 -2.97
N LEU A 198 6.95 3.79 -2.62
CA LEU A 198 6.23 4.09 -1.39
C LEU A 198 7.11 3.83 -0.16
N ALA A 199 7.88 2.73 -0.14
CA ALA A 199 8.83 2.43 0.94
C ALA A 199 10.00 3.43 1.00
N ARG A 200 10.51 3.92 -0.15
CA ARG A 200 11.51 5.00 -0.21
C ARG A 200 10.97 6.31 0.37
N ALA A 201 9.74 6.69 -0.02
CA ALA A 201 9.04 7.85 0.51
C ALA A 201 8.87 7.75 2.04
N SER A 202 8.44 6.59 2.52
CA SER A 202 8.27 6.30 3.95
C SER A 202 9.57 6.47 4.73
N ALA A 203 10.66 5.86 4.26
CA ALA A 203 11.96 5.97 4.92
C ALA A 203 12.50 7.42 4.93
N HIS A 204 12.23 8.19 3.87
CA HIS A 204 12.56 9.61 3.82
C HIS A 204 11.80 10.40 4.89
N LEU A 205 10.48 10.22 4.97
CA LEU A 205 9.64 10.92 5.96
C LEU A 205 10.01 10.55 7.40
N ILE A 206 10.27 9.28 7.69
CA ILE A 206 10.72 8.83 9.01
C ILE A 206 12.05 9.52 9.37
N ARG A 207 13.00 9.59 8.45
CA ARG A 207 14.31 10.21 8.68
C ARG A 207 14.20 11.71 8.89
N SER A 208 13.33 12.38 8.15
CA SER A 208 13.23 13.85 8.12
C SER A 208 12.29 14.40 9.20
N GLY A 209 11.21 13.72 9.50
CA GLY A 209 10.07 14.30 10.21
C GLY A 209 9.72 13.68 11.56
N MET A 210 10.08 12.42 11.83
CA MET A 210 9.76 11.80 13.13
C MET A 210 10.81 12.06 14.21
N LYS A 211 11.81 12.90 13.95
CA LYS A 211 12.67 13.43 15.01
C LYS A 211 11.85 14.36 15.89
N LYS A 212 12.01 14.19 17.21
CA LYS A 212 11.37 15.02 18.28
C LYS A 212 11.23 16.48 17.80
N ASN A 213 10.01 16.98 17.68
CA ASN A 213 9.63 18.38 17.42
C ASN A 213 9.57 18.91 15.97
N LYS A 214 9.57 18.09 14.92
CA LYS A 214 9.42 18.60 13.54
C LYS A 214 8.39 17.83 12.69
N VAL A 215 7.32 17.32 13.29
CA VAL A 215 6.14 16.95 12.50
C VAL A 215 5.44 18.27 12.19
N GLY A 216 5.44 18.69 10.92
CA GLY A 216 4.72 19.89 10.48
C GLY A 216 3.21 19.75 10.76
N PRO A 217 2.40 20.79 10.54
CA PRO A 217 0.97 20.80 10.86
C PRO A 217 0.15 19.75 10.09
N ALA A 218 0.73 19.09 9.07
CA ALA A 218 0.08 18.02 8.33
C ALA A 218 0.70 16.68 8.72
N ASN A 219 -0.08 15.84 9.42
CA ASN A 219 0.31 14.46 9.74
C ASN A 219 -0.14 13.46 8.65
N ILE A 220 -0.83 13.93 7.62
CA ILE A 220 -1.33 13.14 6.49
C ILE A 220 -0.69 13.65 5.21
N TYR A 221 -0.22 12.73 4.38
CA TYR A 221 0.28 13.01 3.04
C TYR A 221 -0.31 12.02 2.04
N ASN A 222 -0.55 12.50 0.83
CA ASN A 222 -0.83 11.65 -0.31
C ASN A 222 0.48 11.26 -0.99
N TYR A 223 0.63 9.99 -1.32
CA TYR A 223 1.75 9.49 -2.14
C TYR A 223 1.29 8.46 -3.15
N CYS A 224 1.60 8.70 -4.41
CA CYS A 224 1.54 7.73 -5.49
C CYS A 224 2.68 8.02 -6.49
N ASP A 225 2.98 7.08 -7.38
CA ASP A 225 3.88 7.34 -8.49
C ASP A 225 3.23 8.34 -9.47
N ALA A 226 4.04 9.06 -10.23
CA ALA A 226 3.56 10.04 -11.19
C ALA A 226 2.86 9.35 -12.38
N ASN A 227 1.90 10.06 -12.96
CA ASN A 227 1.05 9.66 -14.07
C ASN A 227 -0.18 8.84 -13.63
N ALA A 228 -1.32 9.52 -13.68
CA ALA A 228 -2.62 8.89 -13.60
C ALA A 228 -2.85 7.96 -14.80
N SER A 229 -3.61 6.89 -14.60
CA SER A 229 -3.88 5.87 -15.61
C SER A 229 -5.25 5.25 -15.39
N SER A 230 -5.94 4.83 -16.45
CA SER A 230 -7.02 3.85 -16.32
C SER A 230 -6.44 2.45 -16.09
N TRP A 231 -7.26 1.50 -15.64
CA TRP A 231 -6.82 0.10 -15.56
C TRP A 231 -6.45 -0.44 -16.94
N TYR A 232 -7.16 -0.01 -17.99
CA TYR A 232 -6.87 -0.40 -19.37
C TYR A 232 -5.49 0.12 -19.82
N ASP A 233 -5.23 1.42 -19.65
CA ASP A 233 -3.95 2.01 -20.04
C ASP A 233 -2.80 1.43 -19.20
N PHE A 234 -3.04 1.14 -17.92
CA PHE A 234 -2.05 0.46 -17.09
C PHE A 234 -1.78 -0.96 -17.57
N ALA A 235 -2.82 -1.73 -17.97
CA ALA A 235 -2.62 -3.06 -18.57
C ALA A 235 -1.84 -2.99 -19.89
N GLN A 236 -2.09 -1.99 -20.75
CA GLN A 236 -1.30 -1.77 -21.96
C GLN A 236 0.18 -1.54 -21.62
N LEU A 237 0.45 -0.69 -20.65
CA LEU A 237 1.83 -0.40 -20.21
C LEU A 237 2.49 -1.64 -19.61
N VAL A 238 1.75 -2.43 -18.81
CA VAL A 238 2.22 -3.72 -18.25
C VAL A 238 2.66 -4.67 -19.37
N PHE A 239 1.83 -4.87 -20.39
CA PHE A 239 2.15 -5.80 -21.47
C PHE A 239 3.25 -5.28 -22.38
N ALA A 240 3.25 -4.00 -22.73
CA ALA A 240 4.34 -3.40 -23.51
C ALA A 240 5.69 -3.55 -22.79
N THR A 241 5.70 -3.30 -21.47
CA THR A 241 6.90 -3.45 -20.65
C THR A 241 7.34 -4.92 -20.58
N ALA A 242 6.40 -5.86 -20.39
CA ALA A 242 6.67 -7.28 -20.28
C ALA A 242 7.28 -7.85 -21.57
N VAL A 243 6.83 -7.40 -22.75
CA VAL A 243 7.43 -7.77 -24.04
C VAL A 243 8.84 -7.19 -24.16
N ASN A 244 9.04 -5.92 -23.78
CA ASN A 244 10.34 -5.26 -23.84
C ASN A 244 11.40 -5.89 -22.92
N VAL A 245 10.99 -6.48 -21.79
CA VAL A 245 11.91 -7.19 -20.87
C VAL A 245 11.90 -8.71 -21.08
N HIS A 246 11.34 -9.19 -22.19
CA HIS A 246 11.28 -10.60 -22.56
C HIS A 246 10.56 -11.53 -21.56
N LEU A 247 9.61 -11.02 -20.80
CA LEU A 247 8.70 -11.82 -19.98
C LEU A 247 7.56 -12.43 -20.78
N LEU A 248 7.21 -11.81 -21.90
CA LEU A 248 6.21 -12.28 -22.87
C LEU A 248 6.77 -12.16 -24.27
N ASP A 249 6.50 -13.14 -25.12
CA ASP A 249 6.83 -13.07 -26.55
C ASP A 249 5.90 -12.09 -27.28
N LYS A 250 4.64 -12.03 -26.84
CA LYS A 250 3.61 -11.19 -27.44
C LYS A 250 2.58 -10.75 -26.37
N ALA A 251 2.14 -9.50 -26.47
CA ALA A 251 1.04 -8.98 -25.67
C ALA A 251 -0.32 -9.61 -26.12
N PRO A 252 -1.24 -9.92 -25.20
CA PRO A 252 -2.61 -10.25 -25.55
C PRO A 252 -3.34 -9.03 -26.12
N GLU A 253 -4.39 -9.28 -26.89
CA GLU A 253 -5.31 -8.23 -27.34
C GLU A 253 -6.08 -7.65 -26.13
N LEU A 254 -6.17 -6.32 -26.01
CA LEU A 254 -6.94 -5.68 -24.95
C LEU A 254 -8.22 -5.05 -25.51
N LYS A 255 -9.33 -5.36 -24.85
CA LYS A 255 -10.64 -4.74 -25.10
C LYS A 255 -10.99 -3.83 -23.94
N LYS A 256 -11.36 -2.57 -24.24
CA LYS A 256 -11.93 -1.63 -23.26
C LYS A 256 -13.34 -2.06 -22.89
N ILE A 257 -13.64 -2.02 -21.60
CA ILE A 257 -14.97 -2.20 -21.05
C ILE A 257 -15.24 -1.13 -19.98
N SER A 258 -16.50 -0.87 -19.71
CA SER A 258 -16.92 -0.03 -18.59
C SER A 258 -16.98 -0.83 -17.29
N SER A 259 -17.00 -0.13 -16.15
CA SER A 259 -17.24 -0.73 -14.84
C SER A 259 -18.59 -1.45 -14.77
N GLY A 260 -19.62 -0.96 -15.51
CA GLY A 260 -20.92 -1.61 -15.57
C GLY A 260 -20.90 -2.97 -16.28
N GLU A 261 -19.94 -3.22 -17.19
CA GLU A 261 -19.72 -4.51 -17.85
C GLU A 261 -18.88 -5.48 -16.99
N TYR A 262 -18.29 -5.00 -15.90
CA TYR A 262 -17.51 -5.82 -14.96
C TYR A 262 -18.02 -5.63 -13.52
N PRO A 263 -19.22 -6.14 -13.22
CA PRO A 263 -19.83 -5.96 -11.90
C PRO A 263 -18.96 -6.60 -10.80
N GLN A 264 -18.78 -5.86 -9.72
CA GLN A 264 -18.02 -6.28 -8.55
C GLN A 264 -18.82 -5.94 -7.28
N PRO A 265 -18.68 -6.71 -6.18
CA PRO A 265 -19.40 -6.45 -4.94
C PRO A 265 -19.16 -5.04 -4.39
N ALA A 266 -17.91 -4.62 -4.31
CA ALA A 266 -17.55 -3.28 -3.83
C ALA A 266 -17.63 -2.25 -4.94
N ARG A 267 -18.31 -1.13 -4.69
CA ARG A 267 -18.31 0.03 -5.58
C ARG A 267 -16.95 0.71 -5.55
N ARG A 268 -16.36 0.98 -6.72
CA ARG A 268 -15.06 1.65 -6.87
C ARG A 268 -15.22 3.09 -7.33
N PRO A 269 -14.38 4.03 -6.85
CA PRO A 269 -14.38 5.40 -7.35
C PRO A 269 -13.97 5.44 -8.81
N MET A 270 -14.68 6.26 -9.62
CA MET A 270 -14.36 6.47 -11.03
C MET A 270 -13.08 7.27 -11.22
N TYR A 271 -12.74 8.12 -10.25
CA TYR A 271 -11.54 8.93 -10.25
C TYR A 271 -10.96 9.00 -8.84
N SER A 272 -9.74 8.49 -8.65
CA SER A 272 -9.10 8.47 -7.33
C SER A 272 -7.65 8.98 -7.36
N VAL A 273 -7.33 9.84 -8.33
CA VAL A 273 -5.99 10.44 -8.46
C VAL A 273 -5.69 11.30 -7.24
N LEU A 274 -4.54 11.06 -6.61
CA LEU A 274 -4.08 11.78 -5.44
C LEU A 274 -3.15 12.94 -5.83
N ASP A 275 -3.33 14.10 -5.22
CA ASP A 275 -2.40 15.22 -5.33
C ASP A 275 -1.19 14.99 -4.42
N THR A 276 -0.01 15.01 -5.00
CA THR A 276 1.25 14.75 -4.29
C THR A 276 2.08 16.00 -4.00
N ARG A 277 1.54 17.20 -4.21
CA ARG A 277 2.30 18.45 -4.01
C ARG A 277 2.76 18.65 -2.57
N ALA A 278 1.96 18.27 -1.59
CA ALA A 278 2.33 18.40 -0.18
C ALA A 278 3.55 17.54 0.18
N ILE A 279 3.59 16.28 -0.27
CA ILE A 279 4.74 15.42 0.00
C ILE A 279 5.98 15.83 -0.81
N GLN A 280 5.80 16.42 -1.99
CA GLN A 280 6.90 16.97 -2.79
C GLN A 280 7.55 18.17 -2.07
N ALA A 281 6.78 19.00 -1.39
CA ALA A 281 7.28 20.13 -0.61
C ALA A 281 8.21 19.72 0.54
N VAL A 282 8.08 18.46 1.03
CA VAL A 282 8.97 17.89 2.04
C VAL A 282 10.08 17.00 1.45
N GLY A 283 10.34 17.12 0.14
CA GLY A 283 11.50 16.53 -0.53
C GLY A 283 11.29 15.13 -1.12
N VAL A 284 10.06 14.62 -1.14
CA VAL A 284 9.73 13.32 -1.77
C VAL A 284 9.23 13.55 -3.20
N LYS A 285 9.93 13.03 -4.18
CA LYS A 285 9.53 13.13 -5.60
C LYS A 285 8.89 11.83 -6.06
N PRO A 286 7.62 11.86 -6.56
CA PRO A 286 7.01 10.71 -7.22
C PRO A 286 7.83 10.27 -8.43
N ALA A 287 8.05 8.97 -8.55
CA ALA A 287 8.73 8.39 -9.70
C ALA A 287 7.75 8.24 -10.88
N LYS A 288 8.27 8.21 -12.10
CA LYS A 288 7.43 7.98 -13.28
C LYS A 288 6.98 6.53 -13.35
N LEU A 289 5.69 6.31 -13.61
CA LEU A 289 5.08 4.98 -13.67
C LEU A 289 5.84 4.02 -14.62
N ALA A 290 6.17 4.47 -15.84
CA ALA A 290 6.84 3.62 -16.82
C ALA A 290 8.25 3.18 -16.36
N GLU A 291 8.99 4.06 -15.68
CA GLU A 291 10.31 3.76 -15.13
C GLU A 291 10.18 2.76 -13.96
N SER A 292 9.26 3.02 -13.04
CA SER A 292 8.96 2.16 -11.89
C SER A 292 8.55 0.75 -12.32
N LEU A 293 7.68 0.65 -13.33
CA LEU A 293 7.20 -0.63 -13.83
C LEU A 293 8.31 -1.44 -14.51
N ARG A 294 9.16 -0.79 -15.31
CA ARG A 294 10.30 -1.44 -15.94
C ARG A 294 11.27 -2.00 -14.90
N GLU A 295 11.62 -1.21 -13.88
CA GLU A 295 12.49 -1.68 -12.81
C GLU A 295 11.86 -2.84 -12.02
N CYS A 296 10.57 -2.75 -11.70
CA CYS A 296 9.83 -3.81 -11.01
C CYS A 296 9.83 -5.12 -11.80
N MET A 297 9.61 -5.07 -13.12
CA MET A 297 9.60 -6.26 -13.96
C MET A 297 10.99 -6.84 -14.19
N ALA A 298 12.02 -6.00 -14.31
CA ALA A 298 13.40 -6.48 -14.43
C ALA A 298 13.82 -7.30 -13.20
N GLU A 299 13.43 -6.87 -11.99
CA GLU A 299 13.67 -7.65 -10.77
C GLU A 299 12.88 -8.97 -10.75
N PHE A 300 11.65 -8.95 -11.21
CA PHE A 300 10.84 -10.16 -11.30
C PHE A 300 11.52 -11.22 -12.21
N VAL A 301 12.10 -10.80 -13.33
CA VAL A 301 12.89 -11.67 -14.23
C VAL A 301 14.08 -12.28 -13.49
N LEU A 302 14.84 -11.46 -12.76
CA LEU A 302 16.01 -11.94 -12.02
C LEU A 302 15.64 -12.97 -10.96
N LEU A 303 14.58 -12.73 -10.20
CA LEU A 303 14.09 -13.65 -9.17
C LEU A 303 13.62 -14.99 -9.75
N GLN A 304 12.94 -14.98 -10.90
CA GLN A 304 12.57 -16.24 -11.59
C GLN A 304 13.78 -17.01 -12.10
N GLY A 305 14.78 -16.32 -12.62
CA GLY A 305 16.04 -16.92 -13.09
C GLY A 305 16.84 -17.58 -11.96
N GLU A 306 16.81 -17.04 -10.75
CA GLU A 306 17.45 -17.62 -9.57
C GLU A 306 16.69 -18.86 -9.06
N MET A 307 15.36 -18.82 -9.04
CA MET A 307 14.53 -19.97 -8.64
C MET A 307 14.65 -21.17 -9.60
N SER A 308 14.86 -20.93 -10.89
CA SER A 308 15.06 -21.99 -11.90
C SER A 308 16.47 -22.60 -11.88
N ARG A 309 17.42 -22.00 -11.17
CA ARG A 309 18.81 -22.46 -11.04
C ARG A 309 19.12 -23.13 -9.69
N SER A 310 18.17 -23.11 -8.75
CA SER A 310 18.30 -23.85 -7.50
C SER A 310 17.93 -25.30 -7.73
N PRO A 311 18.82 -26.29 -7.45
CA PRO A 311 18.60 -27.72 -7.73
C PRO A 311 17.49 -28.32 -6.89
#